data_d790e549e47a7c3829aee470bb911b7a
#
_entry.id   d790e549e47a7c3829aee470bb911b7a
#
_cell.length_a   1.000
_cell.length_b   1.000
_cell.length_c   1.000
_cell.angle_alpha   90.00
_cell.angle_beta   90.00
_cell.angle_gamma   90.00
#
_symmetry.space_group_name_H-M   'P 1'
#
loop_
_entity.id
_entity.type
_entity.pdbx_description
1 polymer ?
#
loop_
_entity_poly.entity_id
_entity_poly.type
_entity_poly.pdbx_seq_one_letter_code
_entity_poly.pdbx_strand_id
1 'polypeptide(L)'
;MAVGRAVCGKLCLVTDELSPGLYETILDAALEERLSGVDGRLIDRRVLRSADASDRIAQHLARLLRRALDSVPDGDRVAVGVDVVRRLLSEVSTRIPQSNAADGAPLASGEALYGIGDWRPDGSVRMPLGPLIPLLDTTLLTNAPGEPRVGRQLLTEIESADTIDVVMAFVRRSGLLPLADVLREHCSRGKQLRVLTTTYTGSTEAKALDL
;
A
#
# COMPACT_ATOMS: atom_id res chain seq x y z
N MET A 1 25.95 23.11 9.76
CA MET A 1 25.75 22.22 8.61
C MET A 1 24.24 22.05 8.42
N ALA A 2 23.68 22.71 7.43
CA ALA A 2 22.23 22.71 7.17
C ALA A 2 21.92 21.55 6.21
N VAL A 3 21.12 20.58 6.68
CA VAL A 3 20.58 19.51 5.84
C VAL A 3 19.34 20.07 5.16
N GLY A 4 19.42 20.24 3.84
CA GLY A 4 18.36 20.75 3.02
C GLY A 4 17.17 19.79 2.94
N ARG A 5 16.00 20.31 3.25
CA ARG A 5 14.69 19.71 3.11
C ARG A 5 14.37 19.64 1.60
N ALA A 6 14.39 18.44 1.03
CA ALA A 6 13.84 18.22 -0.31
C ALA A 6 12.32 18.14 -0.19
N VAL A 7 11.63 19.26 -0.40
CA VAL A 7 10.18 19.31 -0.60
C VAL A 7 9.94 18.99 -2.08
N CYS A 8 9.62 17.75 -2.38
CA CYS A 8 9.11 17.37 -3.70
C CYS A 8 7.64 17.74 -3.77
N GLY A 9 7.33 18.91 -4.23
CA GLY A 9 5.97 19.44 -4.37
C GLY A 9 5.94 20.77 -5.10
N LYS A 10 6.51 20.81 -6.30
CA LYS A 10 6.20 21.86 -7.27
C LYS A 10 5.98 21.21 -8.63
N LEU A 11 4.75 21.34 -9.12
CA LEU A 11 4.46 21.27 -10.54
C LEU A 11 5.43 22.24 -11.24
N CYS A 12 6.56 21.73 -11.67
CA CYS A 12 7.38 22.44 -12.63
C CYS A 12 6.56 22.47 -13.92
N LEU A 13 6.22 23.65 -14.38
CA LEU A 13 5.83 23.88 -15.75
C LEU A 13 6.95 23.29 -16.62
N VAL A 14 6.67 22.15 -17.17
CA VAL A 14 7.61 21.32 -17.91
C VAL A 14 7.97 22.07 -19.16
N THR A 15 9.20 22.51 -19.28
CA THR A 15 9.85 22.63 -20.58
C THR A 15 9.68 21.29 -21.27
N ASP A 16 9.18 21.29 -22.50
CA ASP A 16 8.74 20.12 -23.27
C ASP A 16 9.88 19.13 -23.59
N GLU A 17 11.10 19.41 -23.19
CA GLU A 17 12.31 18.63 -23.42
C GLU A 17 12.55 17.60 -22.33
N LEU A 18 12.75 16.36 -22.75
CA LEU A 18 13.16 15.26 -21.88
C LEU A 18 14.63 15.41 -21.51
N SER A 19 14.94 15.54 -20.22
CA SER A 19 16.33 15.61 -19.74
C SER A 19 16.97 14.22 -19.76
N PRO A 20 18.30 14.12 -19.94
CA PRO A 20 19.00 12.86 -19.77
C PRO A 20 18.77 12.23 -18.41
N GLY A 21 18.45 10.94 -18.37
CA GLY A 21 18.14 10.24 -17.13
C GLY A 21 17.58 8.83 -17.36
N LEU A 22 17.25 8.15 -16.26
CA LEU A 22 16.57 6.86 -16.30
C LEU A 22 15.06 7.05 -16.28
N TYR A 23 14.40 6.45 -17.25
CA TYR A 23 12.94 6.49 -17.40
C TYR A 23 12.40 5.06 -17.39
N GLU A 24 11.87 4.64 -16.26
CA GLU A 24 11.24 3.32 -16.11
C GLU A 24 9.71 3.42 -16.27
N THR A 25 9.26 3.81 -17.44
CA THR A 25 7.83 4.04 -17.72
C THR A 25 7.40 3.37 -19.02
N ILE A 26 6.11 3.08 -19.11
CA ILE A 26 5.50 2.63 -20.38
C ILE A 26 5.51 3.80 -21.37
N LEU A 27 5.86 3.50 -22.60
CA LEU A 27 5.72 4.44 -23.71
C LEU A 27 4.23 4.59 -24.06
N ASP A 28 3.67 5.72 -23.74
CA ASP A 28 2.37 6.15 -24.22
C ASP A 28 2.51 7.13 -25.40
N ALA A 29 1.40 7.44 -26.06
CA ALA A 29 1.40 8.28 -27.25
C ALA A 29 2.02 9.68 -27.00
N ALA A 30 1.76 10.26 -25.82
CA ALA A 30 2.30 11.56 -25.45
C ALA A 30 3.82 11.55 -25.24
N LEU A 31 4.33 10.48 -24.64
CA LEU A 31 5.77 10.29 -24.46
C LEU A 31 6.46 9.99 -25.81
N GLU A 32 5.80 9.21 -26.68
CA GLU A 32 6.28 8.93 -28.04
C GLU A 32 6.43 10.22 -28.86
N GLU A 33 5.45 11.10 -28.78
CA GLU A 33 5.49 12.41 -29.45
C GLU A 33 6.66 13.26 -28.91
N ARG A 34 6.86 13.31 -27.60
CA ARG A 34 7.99 14.04 -26.99
C ARG A 34 9.35 13.44 -27.36
N LEU A 35 9.44 12.14 -27.57
CA LEU A 35 10.67 11.47 -28.00
C LEU A 35 10.98 11.68 -29.48
N SER A 36 10.03 12.10 -30.30
CA SER A 36 10.23 12.31 -31.73
C SER A 36 11.30 13.38 -32.04
N GLY A 37 11.53 14.32 -31.13
CA GLY A 37 12.58 15.34 -31.21
C GLY A 37 13.95 14.90 -30.69
N VAL A 38 14.07 13.70 -30.12
CA VAL A 38 15.32 13.19 -29.53
C VAL A 38 16.04 12.26 -30.52
N ASP A 39 17.38 12.39 -30.65
CA ASP A 39 18.16 11.45 -31.48
C ASP A 39 17.93 10.01 -30.97
N GLY A 40 17.46 9.14 -31.87
CA GLY A 40 17.14 7.75 -31.53
C GLY A 40 18.29 6.95 -30.92
N ARG A 41 19.56 7.36 -31.16
CA ARG A 41 20.75 6.76 -30.55
C ARG A 41 20.87 7.03 -29.05
N LEU A 42 20.16 8.04 -28.54
CA LEU A 42 20.14 8.41 -27.13
C LEU A 42 18.98 7.74 -26.38
N ILE A 43 18.11 6.99 -27.08
CA ILE A 43 16.88 6.42 -26.51
C ILE A 43 17.08 4.91 -26.33
N ASP A 44 17.07 4.44 -25.07
CA ASP A 44 17.00 3.01 -24.75
C ASP A 44 15.52 2.57 -24.70
N ARG A 45 15.08 1.87 -25.73
CA ARG A 45 13.73 1.28 -25.83
C ARG A 45 13.80 -0.22 -25.65
N ARG A 46 12.94 -0.75 -24.79
CA ARG A 46 12.86 -2.19 -24.53
C ARG A 46 11.43 -2.68 -24.65
N VAL A 47 11.25 -3.82 -25.28
CA VAL A 47 9.95 -4.50 -25.33
C VAL A 47 9.59 -4.97 -23.92
N LEU A 48 8.34 -4.77 -23.52
CA LEU A 48 7.83 -5.29 -22.24
C LEU A 48 7.95 -6.81 -22.24
N ARG A 49 8.63 -7.33 -21.25
CA ARG A 49 8.70 -8.78 -21.03
C ARG A 49 7.38 -9.27 -20.45
N SER A 50 6.92 -10.44 -20.88
CA SER A 50 5.66 -11.01 -20.43
C SER A 50 5.57 -11.12 -18.90
N ALA A 51 6.68 -11.42 -18.22
CA ALA A 51 6.74 -11.52 -16.76
C ALA A 51 6.43 -10.20 -16.03
N ASP A 52 6.81 -9.06 -16.63
CA ASP A 52 6.67 -7.74 -16.00
C ASP A 52 5.48 -6.95 -16.57
N ALA A 53 4.88 -7.42 -17.67
CA ALA A 53 3.89 -6.69 -18.44
C ALA A 53 2.63 -6.37 -17.62
N SER A 54 2.14 -7.35 -16.88
CA SER A 54 0.91 -7.21 -16.07
C SER A 54 1.04 -6.08 -15.05
N ASP A 55 2.12 -6.10 -14.28
CA ASP A 55 2.34 -5.09 -13.21
C ASP A 55 2.56 -3.69 -13.80
N ARG A 56 3.37 -3.59 -14.85
CA ARG A 56 3.66 -2.30 -15.48
C ARG A 56 2.44 -1.67 -16.13
N ILE A 57 1.62 -2.47 -16.82
CA ILE A 57 0.38 -2.00 -17.45
C ILE A 57 -0.63 -1.59 -16.38
N ALA A 58 -0.81 -2.41 -15.32
CA ALA A 58 -1.72 -2.12 -14.23
C ALA A 58 -1.31 -0.82 -13.49
N GLN A 59 -0.03 -0.64 -13.18
CA GLN A 59 0.48 0.58 -12.56
C GLN A 59 0.30 1.82 -13.43
N HIS A 60 0.51 1.70 -14.74
CA HIS A 60 0.28 2.79 -15.67
C HIS A 60 -1.20 3.20 -15.70
N LEU A 61 -2.10 2.22 -15.83
CA LEU A 61 -3.54 2.44 -15.78
C LEU A 61 -3.98 3.08 -14.46
N ALA A 62 -3.51 2.58 -13.33
CA ALA A 62 -3.84 3.12 -12.01
C ALA A 62 -3.42 4.59 -11.86
N ARG A 63 -2.26 4.97 -12.37
CA ARG A 63 -1.80 6.38 -12.38
C ARG A 63 -2.70 7.27 -13.22
N LEU A 64 -3.07 6.81 -14.42
CA LEU A 64 -3.96 7.57 -15.30
C LEU A 64 -5.35 7.72 -14.69
N LEU A 65 -5.91 6.64 -14.17
CA LEU A 65 -7.23 6.64 -13.53
C LEU A 65 -7.25 7.56 -12.31
N ARG A 66 -6.23 7.51 -11.47
CA ARG A 66 -6.10 8.43 -10.30
C ARG A 66 -6.13 9.88 -10.74
N ARG A 67 -5.30 10.26 -11.73
CA ARG A 67 -5.27 11.64 -12.24
C ARG A 67 -6.62 12.07 -12.82
N ALA A 68 -7.28 11.18 -13.56
CA ALA A 68 -8.60 11.46 -14.11
C ALA A 68 -9.63 11.68 -13.00
N LEU A 69 -9.66 10.83 -11.99
CA LEU A 69 -10.57 10.96 -10.85
C LEU A 69 -10.26 12.20 -9.99
N ASP A 70 -9.00 12.57 -9.84
CA ASP A 70 -8.60 13.80 -9.12
C ASP A 70 -9.10 15.07 -9.83
N SER A 71 -9.33 15.02 -11.15
CA SER A 71 -9.92 16.13 -11.91
C SER A 71 -11.44 16.24 -11.80
N VAL A 72 -12.11 15.19 -11.26
CA VAL A 72 -13.56 15.20 -11.06
C VAL A 72 -13.91 15.95 -9.78
N PRO A 73 -14.94 16.81 -9.74
CA PRO A 73 -15.41 17.45 -8.53
C PRO A 73 -15.72 16.44 -7.41
N ASP A 74 -15.42 16.80 -6.17
CA ASP A 74 -15.51 15.90 -5.01
C ASP A 74 -16.89 15.23 -4.87
N GLY A 75 -17.97 15.98 -5.14
CA GLY A 75 -19.34 15.46 -5.06
C GLY A 75 -19.67 14.36 -6.06
N ASP A 76 -19.01 14.36 -7.21
CA ASP A 76 -19.29 13.41 -8.31
C ASP A 76 -18.23 12.32 -8.41
N ARG A 77 -17.09 12.49 -7.76
CA ARG A 77 -15.92 11.64 -7.91
C ARG A 77 -16.19 10.15 -7.66
N VAL A 78 -16.96 9.85 -6.61
CA VAL A 78 -17.31 8.46 -6.26
C VAL A 78 -18.23 7.86 -7.32
N ALA A 79 -19.28 8.56 -7.72
CA ALA A 79 -20.24 8.07 -8.70
C ALA A 79 -19.57 7.83 -10.07
N VAL A 80 -18.78 8.79 -10.55
CA VAL A 80 -18.02 8.69 -11.80
C VAL A 80 -16.99 7.56 -11.71
N GLY A 81 -16.28 7.45 -10.58
CA GLY A 81 -15.30 6.39 -10.35
C GLY A 81 -15.91 4.99 -10.40
N VAL A 82 -17.05 4.80 -9.74
CA VAL A 82 -17.80 3.53 -9.76
C VAL A 82 -18.24 3.15 -11.18
N ASP A 83 -18.79 4.11 -11.95
CA ASP A 83 -19.22 3.87 -13.33
C ASP A 83 -18.05 3.51 -14.25
N VAL A 84 -16.94 4.24 -14.16
CA VAL A 84 -15.72 3.97 -14.94
C VAL A 84 -15.19 2.58 -14.63
N VAL A 85 -15.08 2.20 -13.36
CA VAL A 85 -14.56 0.88 -12.96
C VAL A 85 -15.49 -0.24 -13.44
N ARG A 86 -16.82 -0.08 -13.34
CA ARG A 86 -17.79 -1.06 -13.85
C ARG A 86 -17.62 -1.31 -15.35
N ARG A 87 -17.48 -0.24 -16.15
CA ARG A 87 -17.25 -0.36 -17.59
C ARG A 87 -15.91 -1.03 -17.90
N LEU A 88 -14.86 -0.65 -17.17
CA LEU A 88 -13.54 -1.26 -17.34
C LEU A 88 -13.59 -2.76 -17.04
N LEU A 89 -14.19 -3.18 -15.93
CA LEU A 89 -14.34 -4.59 -15.56
C LEU A 89 -15.18 -5.36 -16.60
N SER A 90 -16.23 -4.78 -17.15
CA SER A 90 -17.02 -5.38 -18.21
C SER A 90 -16.19 -5.62 -19.47
N GLU A 91 -15.37 -4.65 -19.88
CA GLU A 91 -14.48 -4.79 -21.02
C GLU A 91 -13.39 -5.86 -20.78
N VAL A 92 -12.80 -5.88 -19.59
CA VAL A 92 -11.81 -6.91 -19.19
C VAL A 92 -12.43 -8.29 -19.25
N SER A 93 -13.63 -8.50 -18.71
CA SER A 93 -14.33 -9.80 -18.72
C SER A 93 -14.65 -10.25 -20.14
N THR A 94 -14.96 -9.31 -21.05
CA THR A 94 -15.22 -9.61 -22.46
C THR A 94 -13.96 -10.03 -23.21
N ARG A 95 -12.83 -9.34 -22.95
CA ARG A 95 -11.57 -9.55 -23.67
C ARG A 95 -10.74 -10.70 -23.10
N ILE A 96 -10.87 -10.98 -21.82
CA ILE A 96 -10.08 -11.98 -21.09
C ILE A 96 -11.04 -12.90 -20.32
N PRO A 97 -11.87 -13.72 -21.01
CA PRO A 97 -12.90 -14.54 -20.35
C PRO A 97 -12.35 -15.66 -19.48
N GLN A 98 -11.06 -15.97 -19.59
CA GLN A 98 -10.38 -16.98 -18.76
C GLN A 98 -9.78 -16.38 -17.48
N SER A 99 -9.82 -15.07 -17.32
CA SER A 99 -9.41 -14.44 -16.08
C SER A 99 -10.50 -14.72 -15.04
N ASN A 100 -10.11 -15.22 -13.86
CA ASN A 100 -10.95 -15.17 -12.65
C ASN A 100 -11.25 -13.71 -12.23
N ALA A 101 -11.00 -12.72 -13.10
CA ALA A 101 -11.43 -11.34 -12.92
C ALA A 101 -12.97 -11.22 -12.83
N ALA A 102 -13.70 -12.27 -13.22
CA ALA A 102 -15.11 -12.43 -12.91
C ALA A 102 -15.38 -12.62 -11.41
N ASP A 103 -14.37 -13.01 -10.60
CA ASP A 103 -14.47 -12.98 -9.13
C ASP A 103 -14.46 -11.53 -8.58
N GLY A 104 -14.03 -10.54 -9.37
CA GLY A 104 -14.27 -9.14 -9.10
C GLY A 104 -15.72 -8.79 -9.38
N ALA A 105 -16.62 -9.05 -8.42
CA ALA A 105 -17.97 -8.54 -8.51
C ALA A 105 -17.93 -7.03 -8.81
N PRO A 106 -18.77 -6.50 -9.73
CA PRO A 106 -18.79 -5.09 -10.02
C PRO A 106 -19.04 -4.31 -8.72
N LEU A 107 -18.37 -3.17 -8.56
CA LEU A 107 -18.57 -2.31 -7.40
C LEU A 107 -20.07 -2.11 -7.16
N ALA A 108 -20.59 -2.60 -6.04
CA ALA A 108 -22.02 -2.53 -5.72
C ALA A 108 -22.44 -1.09 -5.40
N SER A 109 -21.61 -0.39 -4.63
CA SER A 109 -21.84 0.99 -4.19
C SER A 109 -20.52 1.75 -4.15
N GLY A 110 -20.55 3.01 -3.78
CA GLY A 110 -19.36 3.81 -3.48
C GLY A 110 -18.89 3.67 -2.03
N GLU A 111 -19.24 2.60 -1.35
CA GLU A 111 -18.91 2.33 0.04
C GLU A 111 -17.72 1.40 0.15
N ALA A 112 -16.96 1.53 1.24
CA ALA A 112 -15.87 0.64 1.59
C ALA A 112 -16.16 -0.05 2.92
N LEU A 113 -15.90 -1.36 3.00
CA LEU A 113 -15.98 -2.09 4.25
C LEU A 113 -14.73 -1.80 5.09
N TYR A 114 -14.92 -1.22 6.27
CA TYR A 114 -13.83 -0.92 7.21
C TYR A 114 -13.65 -1.95 8.32
N GLY A 115 -14.68 -2.72 8.65
CA GLY A 115 -14.59 -3.73 9.68
C GLY A 115 -15.89 -4.46 9.91
N ILE A 116 -15.79 -5.63 10.52
CA ILE A 116 -16.93 -6.44 11.00
C ILE A 116 -16.71 -6.64 12.49
N GLY A 117 -17.69 -6.30 13.30
CA GLY A 117 -17.62 -6.43 14.75
C GLY A 117 -18.04 -7.81 15.26
N ASP A 118 -17.64 -8.13 16.48
CA ASP A 118 -18.03 -9.33 17.22
C ASP A 118 -18.99 -8.99 18.37
N TRP A 119 -19.83 -9.96 18.73
CA TRP A 119 -20.68 -9.85 19.91
C TRP A 119 -19.86 -10.13 21.19
N ARG A 120 -19.99 -9.26 22.17
CA ARG A 120 -19.50 -9.52 23.53
C ARG A 120 -20.50 -10.35 24.34
N PRO A 121 -20.04 -11.04 25.40
CA PRO A 121 -20.95 -11.78 26.30
C PRO A 121 -22.04 -10.92 26.96
N ASP A 122 -21.82 -9.62 27.08
CA ASP A 122 -22.79 -8.65 27.63
C ASP A 122 -23.82 -8.15 26.60
N GLY A 123 -23.77 -8.68 25.37
CA GLY A 123 -24.66 -8.28 24.27
C GLY A 123 -24.26 -6.99 23.56
N SER A 124 -23.14 -6.38 23.91
CA SER A 124 -22.61 -5.23 23.16
C SER A 124 -21.79 -5.69 21.94
N VAL A 125 -21.66 -4.81 20.95
CA VAL A 125 -20.83 -5.06 19.76
C VAL A 125 -19.42 -4.50 20.01
N ARG A 126 -18.39 -5.30 19.76
CA ARG A 126 -17.00 -4.86 19.70
C ARG A 126 -16.61 -4.65 18.24
N MET A 127 -16.45 -3.39 17.83
CA MET A 127 -15.86 -3.08 16.53
C MET A 127 -14.34 -3.12 16.61
N PRO A 128 -13.64 -3.67 15.60
CA PRO A 128 -12.18 -3.57 15.51
C PRO A 128 -11.77 -2.09 15.42
N LEU A 129 -10.73 -1.72 16.13
CA LEU A 129 -10.12 -0.40 15.99
C LEU A 129 -9.32 -0.39 14.68
N GLY A 130 -9.67 0.52 13.78
CA GLY A 130 -8.90 0.72 12.57
C GLY A 130 -7.51 1.30 12.86
N PRO A 131 -6.49 0.95 12.08
CA PRO A 131 -5.17 1.56 12.19
C PRO A 131 -5.25 3.06 11.88
N LEU A 132 -4.32 3.84 12.45
CA LEU A 132 -4.23 5.29 12.21
C LEU A 132 -3.88 5.62 10.76
N ILE A 133 -3.20 4.70 10.10
CA ILE A 133 -2.84 4.77 8.68
C ILE A 133 -3.70 3.73 7.95
N PRO A 134 -4.40 4.10 6.88
CA PRO A 134 -5.17 3.14 6.09
C PRO A 134 -4.31 1.97 5.63
N LEU A 135 -4.85 0.74 5.66
CA LEU A 135 -4.12 -0.50 5.33
C LEU A 135 -3.51 -0.51 3.91
N LEU A 136 -4.08 0.29 3.00
CA LEU A 136 -3.61 0.40 1.60
C LEU A 136 -2.58 1.52 1.40
N ASP A 137 -2.31 2.33 2.43
CA ASP A 137 -1.38 3.44 2.33
C ASP A 137 0.01 3.06 2.83
N THR A 138 1.03 3.50 2.11
CA THR A 138 2.42 3.41 2.57
C THR A 138 2.83 4.73 3.19
N THR A 139 3.20 4.69 4.47
CA THR A 139 3.59 5.89 5.22
C THR A 139 4.90 5.66 5.96
N LEU A 140 5.76 6.67 5.95
CA LEU A 140 6.98 6.68 6.77
C LEU A 140 6.65 7.21 8.17
N LEU A 141 6.86 6.38 9.19
CA LEU A 141 6.70 6.76 10.59
C LEU A 141 8.04 7.27 11.16
N THR A 142 8.07 8.51 11.61
CA THR A 142 9.32 9.15 12.06
C THR A 142 9.41 9.34 13.57
N ASN A 143 8.34 9.10 14.32
CA ASN A 143 8.19 9.46 15.75
C ASN A 143 8.40 10.96 16.02
N ALA A 144 8.28 11.82 15.02
CA ALA A 144 8.41 13.25 15.21
C ALA A 144 7.26 13.83 16.05
N PRO A 145 7.45 14.97 16.72
CA PRO A 145 6.37 15.65 17.43
C PRO A 145 5.20 15.98 16.48
N GLY A 146 4.00 15.56 16.85
CA GLY A 146 2.79 15.74 16.04
C GLY A 146 2.50 14.62 15.05
N GLU A 147 3.41 13.65 14.89
CA GLU A 147 3.21 12.48 14.02
C GLU A 147 2.82 11.23 14.82
N PRO A 148 2.18 10.23 14.17
CA PRO A 148 1.87 8.96 14.80
C PRO A 148 3.15 8.26 15.27
N ARG A 149 3.14 7.78 16.51
CA ARG A 149 4.27 7.01 17.06
C ARG A 149 4.24 5.56 16.58
N VAL A 150 5.38 5.04 16.16
CA VAL A 150 5.53 3.64 15.70
C VAL A 150 4.91 2.65 16.68
N GLY A 151 5.18 2.79 18.00
CA GLY A 151 4.63 1.89 19.02
C GLY A 151 3.11 1.90 19.08
N ARG A 152 2.46 3.07 18.92
CA ARG A 152 1.00 3.16 18.89
C ARG A 152 0.41 2.56 17.63
N GLN A 153 1.05 2.78 16.48
CA GLN A 153 0.65 2.17 15.23
C GLN A 153 0.73 0.64 15.31
N LEU A 154 1.85 0.10 15.84
CA LEU A 154 2.00 -1.35 16.02
C LEU A 154 0.92 -1.95 16.92
N LEU A 155 0.54 -1.29 18.02
CA LEU A 155 -0.54 -1.76 18.88
C LEU A 155 -1.86 -1.90 18.10
N THR A 156 -2.21 -0.88 17.32
CA THR A 156 -3.45 -0.86 16.53
C THR A 156 -3.42 -1.91 15.40
N GLU A 157 -2.28 -2.07 14.74
CA GLU A 157 -2.09 -3.10 13.70
C GLU A 157 -2.23 -4.52 14.27
N ILE A 158 -1.60 -4.80 15.42
CA ILE A 158 -1.69 -6.10 16.10
C ILE A 158 -3.13 -6.43 16.50
N GLU A 159 -3.89 -5.47 16.98
CA GLU A 159 -5.31 -5.66 17.36
C GLU A 159 -6.18 -6.07 16.17
N SER A 160 -5.92 -5.51 14.99
CA SER A 160 -6.69 -5.74 13.77
C SER A 160 -6.17 -6.90 12.91
N ALA A 161 -4.93 -7.35 13.11
CA ALA A 161 -4.29 -8.38 12.30
C ALA A 161 -5.00 -9.74 12.42
N ASP A 162 -5.05 -10.48 11.30
CA ASP A 162 -5.47 -11.89 11.27
C ASP A 162 -4.29 -12.83 11.52
N THR A 163 -3.11 -12.48 11.00
CA THR A 163 -1.85 -13.17 11.23
C THR A 163 -0.74 -12.16 11.44
N ILE A 164 0.24 -12.52 12.26
CA ILE A 164 1.40 -11.68 12.56
C ILE A 164 2.67 -12.46 12.28
N ASP A 165 3.49 -11.94 11.38
CA ASP A 165 4.82 -12.43 11.08
C ASP A 165 5.85 -11.38 11.41
N VAL A 166 6.73 -11.71 12.36
CA VAL A 166 7.79 -10.82 12.81
C VAL A 166 9.13 -11.39 12.43
N VAL A 167 9.92 -10.64 11.69
CA VAL A 167 11.32 -10.97 11.37
C VAL A 167 12.21 -9.88 11.94
N MET A 168 13.04 -10.23 12.90
CA MET A 168 13.96 -9.29 13.54
C MET A 168 15.26 -9.94 13.96
N ALA A 169 16.35 -9.20 13.87
CA ALA A 169 17.67 -9.71 14.21
C ALA A 169 17.78 -9.99 15.72
N PHE A 170 17.26 -9.11 16.57
CA PHE A 170 17.39 -9.21 18.01
C PHE A 170 16.08 -8.89 18.71
N VAL A 171 15.80 -9.63 19.79
CA VAL A 171 14.63 -9.42 20.63
C VAL A 171 15.07 -9.08 22.05
N ARG A 172 14.60 -7.95 22.55
CA ARG A 172 14.81 -7.54 23.94
C ARG A 172 13.48 -7.47 24.68
N ARG A 173 13.49 -7.90 25.93
CA ARG A 173 12.29 -7.90 26.77
C ARG A 173 11.67 -6.51 26.89
N SER A 174 12.49 -5.47 27.04
CA SER A 174 12.03 -4.08 27.13
C SER A 174 11.27 -3.60 25.88
N GLY A 175 11.63 -4.13 24.71
CA GLY A 175 10.93 -3.83 23.44
C GLY A 175 9.62 -4.60 23.27
N LEU A 176 9.51 -5.82 23.83
CA LEU A 176 8.29 -6.64 23.77
C LEU A 176 7.26 -6.28 24.84
N LEU A 177 7.68 -5.86 26.03
CA LEU A 177 6.77 -5.57 27.15
C LEU A 177 5.59 -4.66 26.76
N PRO A 178 5.77 -3.56 26.02
CA PRO A 178 4.66 -2.71 25.61
C PRO A 178 3.64 -3.39 24.67
N LEU A 179 4.05 -4.46 24.01
CA LEU A 179 3.23 -5.21 23.03
C LEU A 179 2.71 -6.54 23.61
N ALA A 180 3.21 -6.96 24.78
CA ALA A 180 2.98 -8.30 25.31
C ALA A 180 1.49 -8.63 25.51
N ASP A 181 0.70 -7.70 26.00
CA ASP A 181 -0.71 -7.94 26.31
C ASP A 181 -1.54 -8.07 25.03
N VAL A 182 -1.31 -7.22 24.03
CA VAL A 182 -2.03 -7.32 22.73
C VAL A 182 -1.59 -8.56 21.93
N LEU A 183 -0.33 -8.98 22.03
CA LEU A 183 0.14 -10.22 21.41
C LEU A 183 -0.47 -11.45 22.08
N ARG A 184 -0.57 -11.48 23.42
CA ARG A 184 -1.26 -12.55 24.15
C ARG A 184 -2.74 -12.60 23.80
N GLU A 185 -3.41 -11.45 23.72
CA GLU A 185 -4.81 -11.38 23.31
C GLU A 185 -4.99 -11.91 21.88
N HIS A 186 -4.09 -11.55 20.95
CA HIS A 186 -4.09 -12.07 19.59
C HIS A 186 -3.99 -13.60 19.57
N CYS A 187 -3.04 -14.18 20.31
CA CYS A 187 -2.88 -15.62 20.41
C CYS A 187 -4.05 -16.31 21.12
N SER A 188 -4.64 -15.69 22.15
CA SER A 188 -5.78 -16.25 22.89
C SER A 188 -7.03 -16.39 22.04
N ARG A 189 -7.15 -15.58 20.99
CA ARG A 189 -8.20 -15.69 19.97
C ARG A 189 -7.93 -16.77 18.91
N GLY A 190 -6.86 -17.56 19.06
CA GLY A 190 -6.47 -18.58 18.09
C GLY A 190 -5.82 -18.04 16.83
N LYS A 191 -5.46 -16.75 16.80
CA LYS A 191 -4.78 -16.12 15.67
C LYS A 191 -3.29 -16.46 15.69
N GLN A 192 -2.69 -16.56 14.49
CA GLN A 192 -1.31 -16.99 14.33
C GLN A 192 -0.31 -15.87 14.58
N LEU A 193 0.69 -16.14 15.43
CA LEU A 193 1.89 -15.31 15.60
C LEU A 193 3.13 -16.15 15.29
N ARG A 194 3.97 -15.67 14.39
CA ARG A 194 5.27 -16.28 14.08
C ARG A 194 6.37 -15.23 14.30
N VAL A 195 7.42 -15.63 14.99
CA VAL A 195 8.58 -14.77 15.23
C VAL A 195 9.83 -15.49 14.76
N LEU A 196 10.54 -14.87 13.84
CA LEU A 196 11.86 -15.31 13.38
C LEU A 196 12.91 -14.34 13.90
N THR A 197 13.82 -14.85 14.72
CA THR A 197 14.93 -14.06 15.27
C THR A 197 16.21 -14.88 15.29
N THR A 198 17.35 -14.25 15.55
CA THR A 198 18.64 -14.93 15.67
C THR A 198 19.19 -14.84 17.07
N THR A 199 19.90 -15.87 17.49
CA THR A 199 20.69 -15.90 18.72
C THR A 199 22.17 -15.58 18.49
N TYR A 200 22.54 -15.30 17.23
CA TYR A 200 23.90 -14.89 16.86
C TYR A 200 24.30 -13.64 17.64
N THR A 201 25.48 -13.59 18.19
CA THR A 201 26.00 -12.52 19.04
C THR A 201 25.42 -12.43 20.47
N GLY A 202 24.48 -13.29 20.88
CA GLY A 202 23.88 -13.24 22.23
C GLY A 202 23.07 -11.96 22.53
N SER A 203 22.66 -11.21 21.49
CA SER A 203 21.91 -9.96 21.64
C SER A 203 20.42 -10.17 21.86
N THR A 204 19.91 -11.36 21.56
CA THR A 204 18.53 -11.76 21.91
C THR A 204 18.50 -12.23 23.37
N GLU A 205 17.64 -11.63 24.16
CA GLU A 205 17.49 -11.97 25.57
C GLU A 205 16.62 -13.23 25.74
N ALA A 206 17.12 -14.26 26.45
CA ALA A 206 16.35 -15.47 26.74
C ALA A 206 15.00 -15.14 27.40
N LYS A 207 14.99 -14.22 28.38
CA LYS A 207 13.75 -13.74 29.02
C LYS A 207 12.74 -13.05 28.10
N ALA A 208 13.14 -12.67 26.88
CA ALA A 208 12.24 -12.13 25.87
C ALA A 208 11.54 -13.24 25.08
N LEU A 209 12.14 -14.43 25.01
CA LEU A 209 11.57 -15.60 24.35
C LEU A 209 10.58 -16.37 25.26
N ASP A 210 10.60 -16.10 26.56
CA ASP A 210 9.71 -16.71 27.57
C ASP A 210 8.42 -15.89 27.81
N LEU A 211 8.19 -14.80 27.07
CA LEU A 211 7.02 -13.92 27.19
C LEU A 211 5.82 -14.44 26.40
#